data_d66c6fcf28eca1dd05e252c810416575
#
_entry.id   d66c6fcf28eca1dd05e252c810416575
#
_cell.length_a   1.000
_cell.length_b   1.000
_cell.length_c   1.000
_cell.angle_alpha   90.00
_cell.angle_beta   90.00
_cell.angle_gamma   90.00
#
_symmetry.space_group_name_H-M   'P 1'
#
loop_
_entity.id
_entity.type
_entity.pdbx_description
1 polymer ?
#
loop_
_entity_poly.entity_id
_entity_poly.type
_entity_poly.pdbx_seq_one_letter_code
_entity_poly.pdbx_strand_id
1 'polypeptide(L)'
;MPGLEAISLVTEQSFSRHSHDRFGIGIFTQGAQRSWSHLGKVEAAAGNIIMVNPGEMHDGIPLEGPRSWRMVYLDPERVVDELD
;
A
#
# COMPACT_ATOMS: atom_id res chain seq x y z
N MET A 1 -12.18 -14.03 -6.28
CA MET A 1 -12.44 -14.33 -4.86
C MET A 1 -13.04 -13.12 -4.18
N PRO A 2 -14.24 -13.24 -3.62
CA PRO A 2 -14.87 -12.10 -2.92
C PRO A 2 -13.99 -11.60 -1.76
N GLY A 3 -13.93 -10.27 -1.59
CA GLY A 3 -13.14 -9.65 -0.53
C GLY A 3 -11.65 -9.56 -0.79
N LEU A 4 -11.19 -9.95 -1.98
CA LEU A 4 -9.79 -9.86 -2.37
C LEU A 4 -9.66 -9.13 -3.69
N GLU A 5 -8.77 -8.14 -3.75
CA GLU A 5 -8.49 -7.38 -4.97
C GLU A 5 -6.99 -7.24 -5.15
N ALA A 6 -6.51 -7.54 -6.36
CA ALA A 6 -5.12 -7.36 -6.72
C ALA A 6 -4.98 -6.25 -7.74
N ILE A 7 -4.06 -5.32 -7.51
CA ILE A 7 -3.77 -4.22 -8.43
C ILE A 7 -2.29 -4.10 -8.72
N SER A 8 -1.98 -3.60 -9.92
CA SER A 8 -0.65 -3.15 -10.29
C SER A 8 -0.75 -1.71 -10.75
N LEU A 9 0.16 -0.86 -10.31
CA LEU A 9 0.12 0.56 -10.64
C LEU A 9 1.52 1.09 -10.95
N VAL A 10 1.60 1.94 -11.96
CA VAL A 10 2.80 2.74 -12.27
C VAL A 10 2.38 4.19 -12.28
N THR A 11 3.01 5.05 -11.49
CA THR A 11 2.60 6.45 -11.40
C THR A 11 3.72 7.36 -10.89
N GLU A 12 3.67 8.62 -11.31
CA GLU A 12 4.47 9.71 -10.76
C GLU A 12 3.65 10.60 -9.82
N GLN A 13 2.36 10.31 -9.64
CA GLN A 13 1.49 11.14 -8.82
C GLN A 13 1.81 11.01 -7.34
N SER A 14 1.70 12.12 -6.62
CA SER A 14 1.69 12.12 -5.17
C SER A 14 0.28 11.82 -4.69
N PHE A 15 0.17 11.03 -3.65
CA PHE A 15 -1.10 10.76 -3.00
C PHE A 15 -1.15 11.49 -1.67
N SER A 16 -2.19 12.32 -1.47
CA SER A 16 -2.41 12.99 -0.20
C SER A 16 -2.78 11.98 0.88
N ARG A 17 -2.73 12.41 2.12
CA ARG A 17 -3.08 11.54 3.26
C ARG A 17 -4.50 11.03 3.12
N HIS A 18 -4.64 9.73 3.24
CA HIS A 18 -5.92 9.03 3.12
C HIS A 18 -5.85 7.71 3.89
N SER A 19 -6.99 7.04 4.00
CA SER A 19 -7.04 5.71 4.60
C SER A 19 -7.88 4.77 3.73
N HIS A 20 -7.71 3.48 3.96
CA HIS A 20 -8.51 2.44 3.32
C HIS A 20 -9.22 1.62 4.37
N ASP A 21 -10.31 0.97 3.97
CA ASP A 21 -11.07 0.09 4.85
C ASP A 21 -10.61 -1.37 4.76
N ARG A 22 -9.47 -1.61 4.13
CA ARG A 22 -8.95 -2.96 3.85
C ARG A 22 -7.51 -3.10 4.29
N PHE A 23 -7.11 -4.33 4.58
CA PHE A 23 -5.70 -4.68 4.69
C PHE A 23 -5.07 -4.67 3.30
N GLY A 24 -3.85 -4.17 3.20
CA GLY A 24 -3.07 -4.23 1.98
C GLY A 24 -1.69 -4.82 2.24
N ILE A 25 -1.22 -5.64 1.32
CA ILE A 25 0.15 -6.12 1.32
C ILE A 25 0.66 -6.13 -0.12
N GLY A 26 1.87 -5.69 -0.32
CA GLY A 26 2.42 -5.63 -1.66
C GLY A 26 3.91 -5.43 -1.69
N ILE A 27 4.40 -5.19 -2.91
CA ILE A 27 5.81 -5.02 -3.15
C ILE A 27 6.03 -3.91 -4.17
N PHE A 28 7.02 -3.06 -3.93
CA PHE A 28 7.50 -2.12 -4.94
C PHE A 28 8.29 -2.89 -5.99
N THR A 29 8.00 -2.63 -7.25
CA THR A 29 8.67 -3.29 -8.38
C THR A 29 9.66 -2.37 -9.07
N GLN A 30 9.44 -1.05 -9.05
CA GLN A 30 10.34 -0.05 -9.63
C GLN A 30 10.21 1.27 -8.88
N GLY A 31 11.29 2.05 -8.89
CA GLY A 31 11.32 3.39 -8.31
C GLY A 31 11.31 3.39 -6.80
N ALA A 32 10.99 4.55 -6.22
CA ALA A 32 10.98 4.73 -4.78
C ALA A 32 9.93 5.75 -4.38
N GLN A 33 9.50 5.68 -3.13
CA GLN A 33 8.48 6.53 -2.57
C GLN A 33 8.80 6.87 -1.11
N ARG A 34 8.48 8.09 -0.70
CA ARG A 34 8.42 8.46 0.70
C ARG A 34 6.97 8.41 1.15
N SER A 35 6.70 7.74 2.25
CA SER A 35 5.36 7.64 2.84
C SER A 35 5.36 8.13 4.26
N TRP A 36 4.25 8.75 4.66
CA TRP A 36 3.95 9.06 6.05
C TRP A 36 2.78 8.20 6.51
N SER A 37 2.87 7.69 7.72
CA SER A 37 1.75 7.02 8.40
C SER A 37 1.80 7.36 9.88
N HIS A 38 0.88 6.80 10.66
CA HIS A 38 0.91 6.95 12.11
C HIS A 38 2.20 6.42 12.76
N LEU A 39 2.92 5.56 12.05
CA LEU A 39 4.18 5.00 12.52
C LEU A 39 5.40 5.85 12.16
N GLY A 40 5.19 6.94 11.41
CA GLY A 40 6.24 7.86 11.00
C GLY A 40 6.49 7.88 9.50
N LYS A 41 7.64 8.44 9.10
CA LYS A 41 8.04 8.53 7.70
C LYS A 41 8.87 7.32 7.32
N VAL A 42 8.56 6.74 6.16
CA VAL A 42 9.27 5.56 5.63
C VAL A 42 9.57 5.79 4.17
N GLU A 43 10.75 5.38 3.72
CA GLU A 43 11.10 5.32 2.31
C GLU A 43 11.08 3.87 1.87
N ALA A 44 10.43 3.61 0.73
CA ALA A 44 10.34 2.28 0.15
C ALA A 44 10.79 2.32 -1.30
N ALA A 45 11.49 1.29 -1.72
CA ALA A 45 12.04 1.16 -3.07
C ALA A 45 11.81 -0.25 -3.60
N ALA A 46 12.21 -0.49 -4.85
CA ALA A 46 12.07 -1.80 -5.49
C ALA A 46 12.57 -2.93 -4.58
N GLY A 47 11.77 -3.96 -4.41
CA GLY A 47 12.04 -5.09 -3.54
C GLY A 47 11.51 -4.96 -2.11
N ASN A 48 11.11 -3.77 -1.68
CA ASN A 48 10.55 -3.59 -0.34
C ASN A 48 9.09 -4.00 -0.29
N ILE A 49 8.69 -4.58 0.83
CA ILE A 49 7.30 -4.97 1.09
C ILE A 49 6.58 -3.80 1.73
N ILE A 50 5.33 -3.61 1.32
CA ILE A 50 4.44 -2.59 1.85
C ILE A 50 3.30 -3.28 2.58
N MET A 51 2.92 -2.75 3.75
CA MET A 51 1.74 -3.20 4.48
C MET A 51 0.89 -2.00 4.87
N VAL A 52 -0.42 -2.16 4.74
CA VAL A 52 -1.41 -1.14 5.11
C VAL A 52 -2.48 -1.77 5.98
N ASN A 53 -2.79 -1.13 7.09
CA ASN A 53 -3.86 -1.57 8.00
C ASN A 53 -5.15 -0.79 7.74
N PRO A 54 -6.33 -1.41 7.97
CA PRO A 54 -7.59 -0.69 7.83
C PRO A 54 -7.62 0.54 8.75
N GLY A 55 -8.08 1.67 8.20
CA GLY A 55 -8.19 2.92 8.95
C GLY A 55 -6.89 3.66 9.20
N GLU A 56 -5.74 3.09 8.84
CA GLU A 56 -4.46 3.76 8.98
C GLU A 56 -4.29 4.87 7.94
N MET A 57 -4.04 6.09 8.41
CA MET A 57 -3.76 7.21 7.51
C MET A 57 -2.36 7.10 6.94
N HIS A 58 -2.23 7.30 5.63
CA HIS A 58 -0.93 7.30 4.97
C HIS A 58 -0.95 8.19 3.73
N ASP A 59 0.22 8.55 3.25
CA ASP A 59 0.39 9.26 1.98
C ASP A 59 1.49 8.59 1.16
N GLY A 60 1.73 9.11 -0.04
CA GLY A 60 2.80 8.61 -0.89
C GLY A 60 3.31 9.70 -1.82
N ILE A 61 4.62 9.95 -1.78
CA ILE A 61 5.28 10.96 -2.60
C ILE A 61 6.41 10.28 -3.38
N PRO A 62 6.42 10.39 -4.72
CA PRO A 62 7.48 9.77 -5.51
C PRO A 62 8.84 10.42 -5.23
N LEU A 63 9.88 9.62 -5.22
CA LEU A 63 11.26 10.05 -5.16
C LEU A 63 11.87 9.80 -6.54
N GLU A 64 12.24 10.82 -7.28
CA GLU A 64 12.94 10.69 -8.56
C GLU A 64 12.17 9.93 -9.66
N GLY A 65 10.96 10.38 -9.99
CA GLY A 65 10.24 9.87 -11.14
C GLY A 65 9.22 8.78 -10.81
N PRO A 66 8.79 8.02 -11.83
CA PRO A 66 7.71 7.05 -11.63
C PRO A 66 8.13 5.89 -10.75
N ARG A 67 7.15 5.38 -10.03
CA ARG A 67 7.30 4.17 -9.25
C ARG A 67 6.19 3.20 -9.56
N SER A 68 6.44 1.92 -9.35
CA SER A 68 5.43 0.90 -9.54
C SER A 68 5.38 -0.06 -8.38
N TRP A 69 4.18 -0.58 -8.14
CA TRP A 69 3.96 -1.58 -7.11
C TRP A 69 2.83 -2.51 -7.48
N ARG A 70 2.79 -3.65 -6.78
CA ARG A 70 1.69 -4.60 -6.84
C ARG A 70 1.15 -4.77 -5.44
N MET A 71 -0.16 -4.66 -5.31
CA MET A 71 -0.83 -4.76 -4.02
C MET A 71 -1.96 -5.76 -4.09
N VAL A 72 -2.17 -6.44 -2.97
CA VAL A 72 -3.35 -7.25 -2.73
C VAL A 72 -4.08 -6.63 -1.55
N TYR A 73 -5.37 -6.35 -1.73
CA TYR A 73 -6.23 -5.82 -0.69
C TYR A 73 -7.20 -6.89 -0.22
N LEU A 74 -7.40 -6.96 1.09
CA LEU A 74 -8.25 -7.94 1.75
C LEU A 74 -9.25 -7.22 2.66
N ASP A 75 -10.53 -7.56 2.55
CA ASP A 75 -11.52 -7.05 3.47
C ASP A 75 -11.24 -7.58 4.88
N PRO A 76 -11.38 -6.73 5.93
CA PRO A 76 -11.13 -7.17 7.30
C PRO A 76 -11.94 -8.40 7.73
N GLU A 77 -13.20 -8.47 7.30
CA GLU A 77 -14.08 -9.60 7.59
C GLU A 77 -13.52 -10.90 7.03
N ARG A 78 -12.93 -10.84 5.84
CA ARG A 78 -12.31 -12.01 5.20
C ARG A 78 -11.13 -12.52 6.00
N VAL A 79 -10.29 -11.61 6.51
CA VAL A 79 -9.13 -11.98 7.31
C VAL A 79 -9.56 -12.66 8.61
N VAL A 80 -10.57 -12.11 9.26
CA VAL A 80 -11.11 -12.71 10.49
C VAL A 80 -11.65 -14.13 10.22
N ASP A 81 -12.40 -14.31 9.15
CA ASP A 81 -12.95 -15.62 8.77
C ASP A 81 -11.86 -16.67 8.56
N GLU A 82 -10.74 -16.29 7.93
CA GLU A 82 -9.64 -17.20 7.67
C GLU A 82 -8.83 -17.53 8.93
N LEU A 83 -8.83 -16.64 9.93
CA LEU A 83 -8.11 -16.86 11.19
C LEU A 83 -8.92 -17.62 12.21
N ASP A 84 -10.22 -17.62 12.10
CA ASP A 84 -11.12 -18.35 12.97
C ASP A 84 -11.36 -19.78 12.45
#